data_3b9a613b6a291f36f1348ebca6fc0cdd
#
_entry.id   3b9a613b6a291f36f1348ebca6fc0cdd
#
_cell.length_a   1.000
_cell.length_b   1.000
_cell.length_c   1.000
_cell.angle_alpha   90.00
_cell.angle_beta   90.00
_cell.angle_gamma   90.00
#
_symmetry.space_group_name_H-M   'P 1'
#
loop_
_entity.id
_entity.type
_entity.pdbx_description
1 polymer ?
#
loop_
_entity_poly.entity_id
_entity_poly.type
_entity_poly.pdbx_seq_one_letter_code
_entity_poly.pdbx_strand_id
1 'polypeptide(L)'
;MKTEKGHQSQQVLSERNADYSGSTTEEEKENDVSKAILVWRAVKLPIYSVALVPLTVGSAAAYFQTGIFSARRYFVLLASSVLIITWLNLSNDVYDFDTGADKNKRESVVNLTGSRTVTLLAAYSFLALGFMGLTWTSVEAGNMRSIISLACAIICGYIYQCPPFRLSYQGLGEPLCFAAFGPFASTAFYLLQGSTSQMNYLPLSGTILSASILVGFTTSLILFCSHFHQVEEDKAVGKMSPLVRLGTERGSGVVKVAVIALYFLLFAFGLIRALPFTCILLCALTLPMGKLVVRYVEDNHKDKLKIFMAKYYCVRLHALFGAALAAGLVVARAVTK
;
A
#
# COMPACT_ATOMS: atom_id res chain seq x y z
N MET A 1 -52.62 -55.36 6.09
CA MET A 1 -52.59 -53.97 5.65
C MET A 1 -52.05 -53.01 6.74
N LYS A 2 -51.04 -53.39 7.54
CA LYS A 2 -50.45 -52.55 8.60
C LYS A 2 -48.91 -52.47 8.55
N THR A 3 -48.24 -53.18 7.63
CA THR A 3 -46.77 -53.27 7.56
C THR A 3 -46.14 -52.37 6.50
N GLU A 4 -46.85 -51.88 5.49
CA GLU A 4 -46.30 -51.00 4.43
C GLU A 4 -46.19 -49.51 4.80
N LYS A 5 -47.02 -49.00 5.72
CA LYS A 5 -46.97 -47.60 6.17
C LYS A 5 -45.78 -47.29 7.05
N GLY A 6 -45.14 -48.25 7.70
CA GLY A 6 -43.98 -48.09 8.56
C GLY A 6 -42.67 -47.87 7.76
N HIS A 7 -42.54 -48.55 6.63
CA HIS A 7 -41.33 -48.44 5.78
C HIS A 7 -41.25 -47.15 5.00
N GLN A 8 -42.38 -46.63 4.50
CA GLN A 8 -42.39 -45.33 3.79
C GLN A 8 -42.09 -44.15 4.71
N SER A 9 -42.53 -44.17 5.97
CA SER A 9 -42.24 -43.10 6.94
C SER A 9 -40.78 -43.08 7.38
N GLN A 10 -40.10 -44.23 7.47
CA GLN A 10 -38.68 -44.30 7.79
C GLN A 10 -37.78 -43.88 6.62
N GLN A 11 -38.17 -44.19 5.38
CA GLN A 11 -37.44 -43.77 4.19
C GLN A 11 -37.49 -42.25 3.96
N VAL A 12 -38.68 -41.64 4.14
CA VAL A 12 -38.86 -40.15 4.04
C VAL A 12 -38.12 -39.42 5.15
N LEU A 13 -38.00 -39.98 6.36
CA LEU A 13 -37.20 -39.41 7.45
C LEU A 13 -35.70 -39.56 7.20
N SER A 14 -35.24 -40.63 6.56
CA SER A 14 -33.83 -40.85 6.19
C SER A 14 -33.42 -39.93 5.05
N GLU A 15 -34.26 -39.74 4.05
CA GLU A 15 -33.98 -38.78 2.94
C GLU A 15 -34.00 -37.32 3.42
N ARG A 16 -34.93 -36.91 4.32
CA ARG A 16 -34.92 -35.59 4.94
C ARG A 16 -33.67 -35.33 5.80
N ASN A 17 -33.17 -36.31 6.53
CA ASN A 17 -31.98 -36.18 7.35
C ASN A 17 -30.69 -36.17 6.49
N ALA A 18 -30.68 -36.86 5.35
CA ALA A 18 -29.57 -36.81 4.39
C ALA A 18 -29.49 -35.47 3.66
N ASP A 19 -30.64 -34.91 3.24
CA ASP A 19 -30.71 -33.57 2.63
C ASP A 19 -30.32 -32.44 3.63
N TYR A 20 -30.72 -32.56 4.90
CA TYR A 20 -30.37 -31.59 5.94
C TYR A 20 -28.89 -31.65 6.32
N SER A 21 -28.28 -32.83 6.27
CA SER A 21 -26.82 -33.01 6.51
C SER A 21 -25.97 -32.55 5.32
N GLY A 22 -26.47 -32.69 4.09
CA GLY A 22 -25.79 -32.19 2.88
C GLY A 22 -25.81 -30.66 2.76
N SER A 23 -26.96 -30.05 3.07
CA SER A 23 -27.09 -28.58 3.02
C SER A 23 -26.26 -27.86 4.08
N THR A 24 -26.19 -28.41 5.31
CA THR A 24 -25.36 -27.83 6.39
C THR A 24 -23.86 -27.91 6.07
N THR A 25 -23.39 -28.99 5.44
CA THR A 25 -21.95 -29.08 5.04
C THR A 25 -21.59 -28.22 3.85
N GLU A 26 -22.48 -27.96 2.91
CA GLU A 26 -22.25 -27.05 1.80
C GLU A 26 -22.30 -25.58 2.24
N GLU A 27 -23.27 -25.19 3.08
CA GLU A 27 -23.35 -23.85 3.68
C GLU A 27 -22.17 -23.56 4.62
N GLU A 28 -21.69 -24.55 5.40
CA GLU A 28 -20.47 -24.39 6.20
C GLU A 28 -19.22 -24.22 5.33
N LYS A 29 -19.06 -24.97 4.25
CA LYS A 29 -17.94 -24.81 3.30
C LYS A 29 -18.00 -23.49 2.56
N GLU A 30 -19.17 -23.05 2.13
CA GLU A 30 -19.36 -21.75 1.46
C GLU A 30 -19.09 -20.59 2.43
N ASN A 31 -19.49 -20.69 3.70
CA ASN A 31 -19.16 -19.74 4.75
C ASN A 31 -17.67 -19.71 5.08
N ASP A 32 -16.97 -20.85 5.12
CA ASP A 32 -15.53 -20.91 5.39
C ASP A 32 -14.70 -20.35 4.22
N VAL A 33 -15.09 -20.62 2.99
CA VAL A 33 -14.48 -20.01 1.79
C VAL A 33 -14.71 -18.50 1.81
N SER A 34 -15.90 -18.04 2.19
CA SER A 34 -16.21 -16.61 2.33
C SER A 34 -15.36 -15.96 3.41
N LYS A 35 -15.16 -16.56 4.57
CA LYS A 35 -14.31 -16.07 5.65
C LYS A 35 -12.84 -16.00 5.24
N ALA A 36 -12.30 -17.03 4.58
CA ALA A 36 -10.92 -17.04 4.10
C ALA A 36 -10.66 -15.90 3.10
N ILE A 37 -11.59 -15.63 2.19
CA ILE A 37 -11.51 -14.51 1.24
C ILE A 37 -11.55 -13.17 1.99
N LEU A 38 -12.41 -13.02 3.01
CA LEU A 38 -12.50 -11.80 3.82
C LEU A 38 -11.20 -11.54 4.59
N VAL A 39 -10.62 -12.57 5.22
CA VAL A 39 -9.33 -12.49 5.90
C VAL A 39 -8.23 -12.09 4.92
N TRP A 40 -8.17 -12.71 3.75
CA TRP A 40 -7.19 -12.36 2.71
C TRP A 40 -7.33 -10.90 2.26
N ARG A 41 -8.56 -10.40 2.10
CA ARG A 41 -8.83 -8.99 1.78
C ARG A 41 -8.45 -8.06 2.93
N ALA A 42 -8.70 -8.47 4.18
CA ALA A 42 -8.36 -7.70 5.38
C ALA A 42 -6.84 -7.56 5.57
N VAL A 43 -6.07 -8.60 5.27
CA VAL A 43 -4.58 -8.56 5.32
C VAL A 43 -4.01 -7.60 4.28
N LYS A 44 -4.72 -7.33 3.17
CA LYS A 44 -4.32 -6.35 2.13
C LYS A 44 -2.88 -6.56 1.61
N LEU A 45 -2.43 -7.82 1.49
CA LEU A 45 -1.04 -8.17 1.11
C LEU A 45 -0.42 -7.28 0.02
N PRO A 46 -1.08 -6.97 -1.11
CA PRO A 46 -0.48 -6.16 -2.15
C PRO A 46 -0.09 -4.74 -1.71
N ILE A 47 -0.72 -4.21 -0.65
CA ILE A 47 -0.44 -2.85 -0.18
C ILE A 47 0.93 -2.74 0.49
N TYR A 48 1.52 -3.84 0.96
CA TYR A 48 2.87 -3.85 1.55
C TYR A 48 3.97 -3.51 0.54
N SER A 49 3.64 -3.44 -0.76
CA SER A 49 4.54 -2.86 -1.76
C SER A 49 4.93 -1.42 -1.44
N VAL A 50 4.08 -0.66 -0.73
CA VAL A 50 4.40 0.72 -0.32
C VAL A 50 5.48 0.79 0.78
N ALA A 51 5.78 -0.34 1.46
CA ALA A 51 6.95 -0.47 2.31
C ALA A 51 8.17 -0.94 1.52
N LEU A 52 7.98 -1.95 0.66
CA LEU A 52 9.05 -2.60 -0.09
C LEU A 52 9.70 -1.67 -1.11
N VAL A 53 8.90 -0.93 -1.90
CA VAL A 53 9.41 -0.11 -3.02
C VAL A 53 10.26 1.06 -2.53
N PRO A 54 9.84 1.92 -1.57
CA PRO A 54 10.70 3.00 -1.05
C PRO A 54 12.02 2.48 -0.48
N LEU A 55 11.98 1.34 0.26
CA LEU A 55 13.16 0.71 0.82
C LEU A 55 14.10 0.20 -0.28
N THR A 56 13.58 -0.50 -1.28
CA THR A 56 14.38 -1.08 -2.36
C THR A 56 15.01 0.01 -3.22
N VAL A 57 14.24 1.04 -3.58
CA VAL A 57 14.73 2.18 -4.38
C VAL A 57 15.74 3.00 -3.59
N GLY A 58 15.47 3.30 -2.30
CA GLY A 58 16.41 4.00 -1.43
C GLY A 58 17.72 3.22 -1.26
N SER A 59 17.64 1.90 -1.05
CA SER A 59 18.81 1.01 -0.95
C SER A 59 19.60 0.94 -2.25
N ALA A 60 18.92 0.85 -3.40
CA ALA A 60 19.57 0.84 -4.71
C ALA A 60 20.26 2.18 -5.02
N ALA A 61 19.66 3.30 -4.63
CA ALA A 61 20.26 4.62 -4.77
C ALA A 61 21.51 4.77 -3.86
N ALA A 62 21.46 4.24 -2.64
CA ALA A 62 22.61 4.18 -1.75
C ALA A 62 23.74 3.34 -2.35
N TYR A 63 23.40 2.15 -2.86
CA TYR A 63 24.35 1.29 -3.56
C TYR A 63 24.94 1.96 -4.80
N PHE A 64 24.14 2.62 -5.60
CA PHE A 64 24.60 3.39 -6.76
C PHE A 64 25.63 4.45 -6.34
N GLN A 65 25.38 5.18 -5.27
CA GLN A 65 26.27 6.26 -4.79
C GLN A 65 27.53 5.74 -4.11
N THR A 66 27.42 4.72 -3.24
CA THR A 66 28.50 4.29 -2.33
C THR A 66 29.14 2.96 -2.72
N GLY A 67 28.41 2.09 -3.42
CA GLY A 67 28.77 0.69 -3.66
C GLY A 67 28.54 -0.22 -2.45
N ILE A 68 27.94 0.28 -1.37
CA ILE A 68 27.71 -0.45 -0.14
C ILE A 68 26.24 -0.90 -0.09
N PHE A 69 26.02 -2.16 0.29
CA PHE A 69 24.72 -2.73 0.57
C PHE A 69 24.81 -3.64 1.80
N SER A 70 23.96 -3.40 2.78
CA SER A 70 23.84 -4.23 3.97
C SER A 70 22.54 -5.03 3.95
N ALA A 71 22.62 -6.32 3.66
CA ALA A 71 21.47 -7.22 3.67
C ALA A 71 20.79 -7.27 5.05
N ARG A 72 21.56 -7.30 6.14
CA ARG A 72 21.02 -7.28 7.52
C ARG A 72 20.15 -6.03 7.74
N ARG A 73 20.68 -4.83 7.42
CA ARG A 73 19.91 -3.58 7.55
C ARG A 73 18.67 -3.59 6.67
N TYR A 74 18.79 -4.07 5.42
CA TYR A 74 17.67 -4.15 4.49
C TYR A 74 16.51 -4.96 5.06
N PHE A 75 16.77 -6.17 5.59
CA PHE A 75 15.71 -7.03 6.12
C PHE A 75 15.13 -6.52 7.43
N VAL A 76 15.93 -5.91 8.32
CA VAL A 76 15.43 -5.26 9.53
C VAL A 76 14.53 -4.08 9.18
N LEU A 77 14.94 -3.23 8.23
CA LEU A 77 14.15 -2.10 7.76
C LEU A 77 12.86 -2.57 7.07
N LEU A 78 12.93 -3.65 6.30
CA LEU A 78 11.74 -4.24 5.66
C LEU A 78 10.74 -4.72 6.69
N ALA A 79 11.17 -5.53 7.65
CA ALA A 79 10.31 -6.03 8.72
C ALA A 79 9.67 -4.88 9.52
N SER A 80 10.49 -3.89 9.92
CA SER A 80 10.01 -2.71 10.63
C SER A 80 9.00 -1.91 9.82
N SER A 81 9.26 -1.71 8.53
CA SER A 81 8.34 -0.99 7.64
C SER A 81 7.03 -1.73 7.43
N VAL A 82 7.06 -3.06 7.33
CA VAL A 82 5.85 -3.90 7.27
C VAL A 82 5.01 -3.72 8.54
N LEU A 83 5.65 -3.69 9.72
CA LEU A 83 4.95 -3.45 10.99
C LEU A 83 4.31 -2.04 11.03
N ILE A 84 5.00 -1.01 10.56
CA ILE A 84 4.45 0.36 10.46
C ILE A 84 3.26 0.41 9.49
N ILE A 85 3.33 -0.25 8.33
CA ILE A 85 2.19 -0.32 7.40
C ILE A 85 1.02 -1.10 8.02
N THR A 86 1.30 -2.15 8.78
CA THR A 86 0.26 -2.89 9.52
C THR A 86 -0.42 -1.99 10.54
N TRP A 87 0.34 -1.19 11.32
CA TRP A 87 -0.25 -0.17 12.18
C TRP A 87 -1.14 0.79 11.43
N LEU A 88 -0.67 1.35 10.29
CA LEU A 88 -1.47 2.27 9.47
C LEU A 88 -2.79 1.64 9.02
N ASN A 89 -2.77 0.39 8.57
CA ASN A 89 -3.98 -0.30 8.13
C ASN A 89 -4.95 -0.57 9.27
N LEU A 90 -4.47 -1.09 10.40
CA LEU A 90 -5.32 -1.42 11.54
C LEU A 90 -5.91 -0.17 12.19
N SER A 91 -5.11 0.89 12.38
CA SER A 91 -5.59 2.13 12.95
C SER A 91 -6.57 2.85 12.00
N ASN A 92 -6.39 2.77 10.69
CA ASN A 92 -7.37 3.27 9.73
C ASN A 92 -8.70 2.54 9.88
N ASP A 93 -8.71 1.21 9.92
CA ASP A 93 -9.94 0.42 10.11
C ASP A 93 -10.64 0.77 11.45
N VAL A 94 -9.88 1.05 12.53
CA VAL A 94 -10.43 1.50 13.82
C VAL A 94 -11.08 2.89 13.71
N TYR A 95 -10.40 3.87 13.12
CA TYR A 95 -10.91 5.22 13.04
C TYR A 95 -12.01 5.40 12.01
N ASP A 96 -12.01 4.63 10.92
CA ASP A 96 -13.11 4.58 9.96
C ASP A 96 -14.34 3.87 10.55
N PHE A 97 -14.15 2.88 11.46
CA PHE A 97 -15.23 2.31 12.26
C PHE A 97 -15.86 3.35 13.20
N ASP A 98 -15.04 4.15 13.90
CA ASP A 98 -15.51 5.22 14.82
C ASP A 98 -16.33 6.30 14.11
N THR A 99 -16.03 6.59 12.84
CA THR A 99 -16.78 7.56 12.01
C THR A 99 -17.98 6.96 11.30
N GLY A 100 -18.08 5.64 11.27
CA GLY A 100 -19.11 4.90 10.53
C GLY A 100 -18.79 4.71 9.04
N ALA A 101 -17.62 5.14 8.55
CA ALA A 101 -17.21 4.96 7.16
C ALA A 101 -17.10 3.46 6.79
N ASP A 102 -16.67 2.63 7.74
CA ASP A 102 -16.49 1.19 7.55
C ASP A 102 -17.68 0.33 8.05
N LYS A 103 -18.83 0.96 8.38
CA LYS A 103 -19.98 0.25 8.97
C LYS A 103 -20.44 -0.97 8.15
N ASN A 104 -20.36 -0.89 6.83
CA ASN A 104 -20.79 -1.93 5.90
C ASN A 104 -19.64 -2.72 5.28
N LYS A 105 -18.39 -2.47 5.68
CA LYS A 105 -17.20 -3.07 5.09
C LYS A 105 -16.86 -4.36 5.80
N ARG A 106 -17.30 -5.49 5.23
CA ARG A 106 -17.09 -6.83 5.80
C ARG A 106 -15.62 -7.20 6.02
N GLU A 107 -14.70 -6.69 5.21
CA GLU A 107 -13.26 -6.91 5.29
C GLU A 107 -12.52 -5.97 6.25
N SER A 108 -13.19 -5.08 6.97
CA SER A 108 -12.57 -4.31 8.07
C SER A 108 -12.15 -5.25 9.19
N VAL A 109 -10.92 -5.09 9.69
CA VAL A 109 -10.40 -5.95 10.77
C VAL A 109 -11.24 -5.80 12.03
N VAL A 110 -11.77 -4.61 12.32
CA VAL A 110 -12.66 -4.37 13.47
C VAL A 110 -13.94 -5.20 13.33
N ASN A 111 -14.53 -5.25 12.14
CA ASN A 111 -15.74 -6.03 11.87
C ASN A 111 -15.48 -7.55 11.91
N LEU A 112 -14.29 -7.99 11.47
CA LEU A 112 -13.90 -9.40 11.51
C LEU A 112 -13.57 -9.89 12.92
N THR A 113 -12.91 -9.06 13.75
CA THR A 113 -12.55 -9.41 15.13
C THR A 113 -13.67 -9.17 16.13
N GLY A 114 -14.66 -8.37 15.75
CA GLY A 114 -15.74 -7.92 16.63
C GLY A 114 -15.27 -7.01 17.78
N SER A 115 -14.00 -6.57 17.77
CA SER A 115 -13.44 -5.77 18.87
C SER A 115 -12.55 -4.62 18.39
N ARG A 116 -13.08 -3.41 18.55
CA ARG A 116 -12.34 -2.17 18.31
C ARG A 116 -11.08 -2.05 19.17
N THR A 117 -11.22 -2.39 20.48
CA THR A 117 -10.12 -2.24 21.46
C THR A 117 -8.97 -3.19 21.16
N VAL A 118 -9.25 -4.45 20.84
CA VAL A 118 -8.22 -5.44 20.49
C VAL A 118 -7.48 -5.01 19.22
N THR A 119 -8.20 -4.56 18.19
CA THR A 119 -7.61 -4.06 16.94
C THR A 119 -6.72 -2.84 17.19
N LEU A 120 -7.15 -1.91 18.05
CA LEU A 120 -6.37 -0.72 18.40
C LEU A 120 -5.10 -1.07 19.18
N LEU A 121 -5.20 -1.96 20.17
CA LEU A 121 -4.03 -2.43 20.93
C LEU A 121 -3.02 -3.13 20.03
N ALA A 122 -3.50 -4.01 19.13
CA ALA A 122 -2.64 -4.65 18.12
C ALA A 122 -1.95 -3.61 17.22
N ALA A 123 -2.70 -2.60 16.75
CA ALA A 123 -2.16 -1.52 15.92
C ALA A 123 -0.99 -0.82 16.62
N TYR A 124 -1.17 -0.36 17.86
CA TYR A 124 -0.10 0.32 18.60
C TYR A 124 1.07 -0.60 18.98
N SER A 125 0.82 -1.89 19.19
CA SER A 125 1.91 -2.87 19.38
C SER A 125 2.77 -2.99 18.13
N PHE A 126 2.17 -3.05 16.94
CA PHE A 126 2.91 -3.04 15.67
C PHE A 126 3.67 -1.74 15.44
N LEU A 127 3.08 -0.58 15.80
CA LEU A 127 3.78 0.70 15.75
C LEU A 127 5.02 0.69 16.64
N ALA A 128 4.89 0.26 17.89
CA ALA A 128 6.00 0.22 18.84
C ALA A 128 7.13 -0.69 18.37
N LEU A 129 6.81 -1.91 17.92
CA LEU A 129 7.79 -2.87 17.41
C LEU A 129 8.47 -2.36 16.13
N GLY A 130 7.70 -1.82 15.20
CA GLY A 130 8.25 -1.24 13.96
C GLY A 130 9.14 -0.03 14.24
N PHE A 131 8.71 0.87 15.11
CA PHE A 131 9.47 2.04 15.53
C PHE A 131 10.79 1.65 16.21
N MET A 132 10.75 0.64 17.08
CA MET A 132 11.95 0.13 17.76
C MET A 132 13.00 -0.37 16.76
N GLY A 133 12.59 -1.14 15.73
CA GLY A 133 13.51 -1.62 14.69
C GLY A 133 14.08 -0.50 13.82
N LEU A 134 13.25 0.49 13.45
CA LEU A 134 13.70 1.68 12.72
C LEU A 134 14.68 2.52 13.53
N THR A 135 14.40 2.72 14.80
CA THR A 135 15.27 3.48 15.72
C THR A 135 16.60 2.76 15.93
N TRP A 136 16.57 1.45 16.18
CA TRP A 136 17.79 0.67 16.31
C TRP A 136 18.72 0.80 15.09
N THR A 137 18.16 0.61 13.89
CA THR A 137 18.93 0.74 12.65
C THR A 137 19.48 2.15 12.46
N SER A 138 18.71 3.17 12.86
CA SER A 138 19.10 4.58 12.75
C SER A 138 20.25 4.94 13.71
N VAL A 139 20.21 4.42 14.93
CA VAL A 139 21.30 4.58 15.92
C VAL A 139 22.55 3.86 15.45
N GLU A 140 22.43 2.61 14.97
CA GLU A 140 23.56 1.84 14.39
C GLU A 140 24.20 2.57 13.20
N ALA A 141 23.39 3.23 12.37
CA ALA A 141 23.88 4.01 11.23
C ALA A 141 24.50 5.38 11.62
N GLY A 142 24.22 5.88 12.82
CA GLY A 142 24.71 7.17 13.32
C GLY A 142 24.21 8.38 12.52
N ASN A 143 23.06 8.25 11.82
CA ASN A 143 22.59 9.28 10.90
C ASN A 143 21.30 9.95 11.41
N MET A 144 21.43 11.13 12.05
CA MET A 144 20.31 11.88 12.61
C MET A 144 19.28 12.30 11.56
N ARG A 145 19.71 12.60 10.32
CA ARG A 145 18.79 12.99 9.24
C ARG A 145 17.84 11.87 8.85
N SER A 146 18.27 10.61 8.94
CA SER A 146 17.39 9.47 8.69
C SER A 146 16.30 9.35 9.76
N ILE A 147 16.65 9.62 11.02
CA ILE A 147 15.68 9.61 12.15
C ILE A 147 14.61 10.68 11.91
N ILE A 148 15.02 11.90 11.57
CA ILE A 148 14.09 12.99 11.29
C ILE A 148 13.19 12.64 10.10
N SER A 149 13.74 12.12 9.00
CA SER A 149 12.96 11.73 7.82
C SER A 149 11.94 10.62 8.14
N LEU A 150 12.34 9.60 8.92
CA LEU A 150 11.43 8.53 9.36
C LEU A 150 10.33 9.06 10.30
N ALA A 151 10.69 9.96 11.23
CA ALA A 151 9.72 10.62 12.09
C ALA A 151 8.70 11.41 11.27
N CYS A 152 9.14 12.18 10.27
CA CYS A 152 8.24 12.90 9.35
C CYS A 152 7.32 11.94 8.59
N ALA A 153 7.83 10.80 8.10
CA ALA A 153 7.01 9.80 7.42
C ALA A 153 5.91 9.22 8.34
N ILE A 154 6.27 8.89 9.59
CA ILE A 154 5.31 8.37 10.58
C ILE A 154 4.29 9.45 10.99
N ILE A 155 4.74 10.70 11.17
CA ILE A 155 3.85 11.83 11.45
C ILE A 155 2.85 12.03 10.31
N CYS A 156 3.27 11.96 9.04
CA CYS A 156 2.36 12.02 7.91
C CYS A 156 1.28 10.93 8.00
N GLY A 157 1.64 9.70 8.36
CA GLY A 157 0.68 8.62 8.57
C GLY A 157 -0.26 8.86 9.75
N TYR A 158 0.26 9.42 10.84
CA TYR A 158 -0.53 9.76 12.01
C TYR A 158 -1.57 10.85 11.70
N ILE A 159 -1.15 11.99 11.15
CA ILE A 159 -2.05 13.11 10.85
C ILE A 159 -3.02 12.79 9.70
N TYR A 160 -2.69 11.79 8.86
CA TYR A 160 -3.55 11.31 7.80
C TYR A 160 -4.89 10.81 8.36
N GLN A 161 -4.89 9.97 9.39
CA GLN A 161 -6.07 9.24 9.86
C GLN A 161 -6.42 9.46 11.34
N CYS A 162 -5.44 9.79 12.19
CA CYS A 162 -5.66 9.86 13.64
C CYS A 162 -6.34 11.17 14.08
N PRO A 163 -7.26 11.11 15.05
CA PRO A 163 -7.76 12.30 15.70
C PRO A 163 -6.63 13.09 16.41
N PRO A 164 -6.72 14.41 16.52
CA PRO A 164 -7.81 15.27 16.03
C PRO A 164 -7.68 15.68 14.56
N PHE A 165 -6.60 15.30 13.85
CA PHE A 165 -6.24 15.84 12.54
C PHE A 165 -7.08 15.28 11.41
N ARG A 166 -7.06 13.97 11.20
CA ARG A 166 -7.80 13.26 10.12
C ARG A 166 -7.75 13.99 8.77
N LEU A 167 -6.55 14.37 8.32
CA LEU A 167 -6.39 15.22 7.13
C LEU A 167 -6.83 14.53 5.83
N SER A 168 -6.92 13.20 5.82
CA SER A 168 -7.52 12.44 4.71
C SER A 168 -8.99 12.83 4.48
N TYR A 169 -9.73 13.16 5.54
CA TYR A 169 -11.09 13.66 5.47
C TYR A 169 -11.21 15.05 4.84
N GLN A 170 -10.13 15.82 4.87
CA GLN A 170 -10.03 17.16 4.30
C GLN A 170 -9.47 17.17 2.87
N GLY A 171 -9.18 16.00 2.29
CA GLY A 171 -8.63 15.86 0.94
C GLY A 171 -7.11 16.04 0.84
N LEU A 172 -6.41 15.92 1.96
CA LEU A 172 -4.93 16.00 2.01
C LEU A 172 -4.28 14.62 2.08
N GLY A 173 -5.02 13.56 1.81
CA GLY A 173 -4.53 12.18 1.87
C GLY A 173 -3.41 11.91 0.87
N GLU A 174 -3.60 12.27 -0.38
CA GLU A 174 -2.64 12.02 -1.47
C GLU A 174 -1.33 12.82 -1.29
N PRO A 175 -1.33 14.13 -0.95
CA PRO A 175 -0.10 14.85 -0.61
C PRO A 175 0.66 14.25 0.57
N LEU A 176 -0.03 13.81 1.63
CA LEU A 176 0.60 13.16 2.78
C LEU A 176 1.21 11.80 2.40
N CYS A 177 0.50 11.02 1.61
CA CYS A 177 0.98 9.74 1.08
C CYS A 177 2.24 9.95 0.21
N PHE A 178 2.20 10.95 -0.70
CA PHE A 178 3.35 11.34 -1.50
C PHE A 178 4.57 11.66 -0.63
N ALA A 179 4.40 12.54 0.35
CA ALA A 179 5.49 13.00 1.21
C ALA A 179 6.06 11.85 2.07
N ALA A 180 5.18 11.03 2.66
CA ALA A 180 5.57 9.94 3.54
C ALA A 180 6.42 8.88 2.82
N PHE A 181 5.93 8.35 1.70
CA PHE A 181 6.57 7.23 1.00
C PHE A 181 7.63 7.66 -0.01
N GLY A 182 7.47 8.82 -0.63
CA GLY A 182 8.44 9.41 -1.53
C GLY A 182 9.59 10.07 -0.76
N PRO A 183 9.55 11.41 -0.59
CA PRO A 183 10.66 12.16 -0.02
C PRO A 183 11.13 11.66 1.34
N PHE A 184 10.24 11.33 2.28
CA PHE A 184 10.68 10.99 3.62
C PHE A 184 11.18 9.55 3.74
N ALA A 185 10.38 8.53 3.41
CA ALA A 185 10.80 7.14 3.59
C ALA A 185 11.94 6.75 2.64
N SER A 186 11.84 7.08 1.34
CA SER A 186 12.88 6.71 0.37
C SER A 186 14.23 7.33 0.70
N THR A 187 14.26 8.63 1.11
CA THR A 187 15.52 9.27 1.52
C THR A 187 16.05 8.75 2.83
N ALA A 188 15.17 8.41 3.79
CA ALA A 188 15.60 7.79 5.04
C ALA A 188 16.29 6.44 4.79
N PHE A 189 15.70 5.58 3.95
CA PHE A 189 16.29 4.28 3.61
C PHE A 189 17.60 4.43 2.82
N TYR A 190 17.69 5.42 1.94
CA TYR A 190 18.95 5.78 1.28
C TYR A 190 20.04 6.14 2.29
N LEU A 191 19.73 7.02 3.23
CA LEU A 191 20.68 7.42 4.27
C LEU A 191 21.10 6.24 5.17
N LEU A 192 20.15 5.40 5.58
CA LEU A 192 20.40 4.25 6.45
C LEU A 192 21.25 3.17 5.76
N GLN A 193 21.04 2.93 4.48
CA GLN A 193 21.82 1.94 3.73
C GLN A 193 23.22 2.43 3.36
N GLY A 194 23.37 3.72 3.05
CA GLY A 194 24.64 4.29 2.60
C GLY A 194 25.53 4.79 3.72
N SER A 195 25.03 4.94 4.97
CA SER A 195 25.84 5.41 6.09
C SER A 195 26.70 4.30 6.69
N THR A 196 27.97 4.63 6.99
CA THR A 196 28.91 3.76 7.71
C THR A 196 29.53 4.55 8.85
N SER A 197 30.18 3.86 9.81
CA SER A 197 30.90 4.50 10.92
C SER A 197 31.95 5.51 10.48
N GLN A 198 32.49 5.35 9.26
CA GLN A 198 33.47 6.25 8.67
C GLN A 198 32.85 7.35 7.80
N MET A 199 31.60 7.16 7.34
CA MET A 199 30.90 8.08 6.44
C MET A 199 29.53 8.45 7.03
N ASN A 200 29.52 9.30 8.05
CA ASN A 200 28.31 9.77 8.72
C ASN A 200 27.51 10.78 7.89
N TYR A 201 28.14 11.36 6.87
CA TYR A 201 27.51 12.35 6.00
C TYR A 201 27.39 11.83 4.56
N LEU A 202 26.23 11.30 4.21
CA LEU A 202 25.87 10.97 2.84
C LEU A 202 25.06 12.13 2.25
N PRO A 203 25.51 12.79 1.15
CA PRO A 203 24.78 13.90 0.54
C PRO A 203 23.50 13.40 -0.12
N LEU A 204 22.45 14.20 -0.05
CA LEU A 204 21.22 13.95 -0.83
C LEU A 204 21.49 14.35 -2.28
N SER A 205 21.74 13.34 -3.11
CA SER A 205 21.98 13.55 -4.55
C SER A 205 20.69 13.79 -5.33
N GLY A 206 20.80 14.41 -6.50
CA GLY A 206 19.68 14.54 -7.43
C GLY A 206 19.03 13.20 -7.77
N THR A 207 19.82 12.11 -7.75
CA THR A 207 19.34 10.75 -8.02
C THR A 207 18.32 10.26 -6.99
N ILE A 208 18.63 10.37 -5.69
CA ILE A 208 17.67 9.94 -4.65
C ILE A 208 16.46 10.86 -4.61
N LEU A 209 16.64 12.20 -4.80
CA LEU A 209 15.52 13.12 -4.81
C LEU A 209 14.58 12.84 -5.97
N SER A 210 15.09 12.65 -7.20
CA SER A 210 14.26 12.28 -8.35
C SER A 210 13.58 10.94 -8.18
N ALA A 211 14.30 9.92 -7.70
CA ALA A 211 13.74 8.60 -7.45
C ALA A 211 12.63 8.66 -6.40
N SER A 212 12.81 9.40 -5.31
CA SER A 212 11.82 9.56 -4.25
C SER A 212 10.53 10.25 -4.73
N ILE A 213 10.63 11.25 -5.60
CA ILE A 213 9.48 11.89 -6.24
C ILE A 213 8.68 10.88 -7.06
N LEU A 214 9.34 10.06 -7.88
CA LEU A 214 8.66 9.03 -8.69
C LEU A 214 7.99 7.96 -7.82
N VAL A 215 8.64 7.53 -6.74
CA VAL A 215 8.05 6.60 -5.76
C VAL A 215 6.82 7.20 -5.08
N GLY A 216 6.92 8.43 -4.58
CA GLY A 216 5.79 9.13 -3.98
C GLY A 216 4.61 9.28 -4.95
N PHE A 217 4.91 9.57 -6.21
CA PHE A 217 3.91 9.73 -7.26
C PHE A 217 3.11 8.44 -7.49
N THR A 218 3.81 7.31 -7.65
CA THR A 218 3.17 6.00 -7.84
C THR A 218 2.41 5.54 -6.60
N THR A 219 2.88 5.88 -5.39
CA THR A 219 2.18 5.56 -4.13
C THR A 219 0.88 6.35 -3.99
N SER A 220 0.91 7.66 -4.29
CA SER A 220 -0.29 8.51 -4.27
C SER A 220 -1.33 8.05 -5.30
N LEU A 221 -0.90 7.52 -6.45
CA LEU A 221 -1.81 6.97 -7.45
C LEU A 221 -2.55 5.72 -6.92
N ILE A 222 -1.90 4.86 -6.13
CA ILE A 222 -2.57 3.74 -5.45
C ILE A 222 -3.68 4.26 -4.54
N LEU A 223 -3.35 5.25 -3.70
CA LEU A 223 -4.31 5.83 -2.76
C LEU A 223 -5.49 6.47 -3.49
N PHE A 224 -5.22 7.29 -4.50
CA PHE A 224 -6.27 7.94 -5.30
C PHE A 224 -7.20 6.91 -5.93
N CYS A 225 -6.65 5.85 -6.54
CA CYS A 225 -7.45 4.78 -7.15
C CYS A 225 -8.20 3.94 -6.13
N SER A 226 -7.74 3.89 -4.87
CA SER A 226 -8.45 3.19 -3.81
C SER A 226 -9.77 3.86 -3.40
N HIS A 227 -9.91 5.16 -3.62
CA HIS A 227 -11.11 5.90 -3.27
C HIS A 227 -12.27 5.72 -4.25
N PHE A 228 -12.04 5.25 -5.49
CA PHE A 228 -13.12 5.15 -6.50
C PHE A 228 -14.30 4.30 -6.05
N HIS A 229 -14.07 3.21 -5.35
CA HIS A 229 -15.16 2.33 -4.91
C HIS A 229 -15.81 2.77 -3.59
N GLN A 230 -15.31 3.83 -2.95
CA GLN A 230 -15.76 4.33 -1.64
C GLN A 230 -16.36 5.74 -1.72
N VAL A 231 -16.57 6.32 -2.91
CA VAL A 231 -17.00 7.71 -3.08
C VAL A 231 -18.29 8.02 -2.33
N GLU A 232 -19.29 7.14 -2.41
CA GLU A 232 -20.59 7.37 -1.77
C GLU A 232 -20.51 7.21 -0.24
N GLU A 233 -19.76 6.21 0.23
CA GLU A 233 -19.53 5.97 1.66
C GLU A 233 -18.71 7.11 2.28
N ASP A 234 -17.63 7.51 1.62
CA ASP A 234 -16.78 8.63 2.07
C ASP A 234 -17.60 9.93 2.17
N LYS A 235 -18.44 10.20 1.15
CA LYS A 235 -19.31 11.36 1.13
C LYS A 235 -20.36 11.34 2.25
N ALA A 236 -20.93 10.16 2.54
CA ALA A 236 -21.96 10.01 3.58
C ALA A 236 -21.45 10.34 4.98
N VAL A 237 -20.14 10.12 5.25
CA VAL A 237 -19.50 10.44 6.54
C VAL A 237 -18.74 11.76 6.53
N GLY A 238 -18.88 12.57 5.49
CA GLY A 238 -18.23 13.88 5.36
C GLY A 238 -16.76 13.83 5.00
N LYS A 239 -16.24 12.69 4.53
CA LYS A 239 -14.85 12.54 4.06
C LYS A 239 -14.76 13.09 2.64
N MET A 240 -14.16 14.25 2.50
CA MET A 240 -14.06 15.02 1.27
C MET A 240 -12.73 14.80 0.57
N SER A 241 -12.45 13.54 0.18
CA SER A 241 -11.25 13.22 -0.63
C SER A 241 -11.27 13.98 -1.97
N PRO A 242 -10.11 14.15 -2.65
CA PRO A 242 -10.08 14.79 -3.98
C PRO A 242 -11.05 14.12 -4.96
N LEU A 243 -11.18 12.80 -4.91
CA LEU A 243 -12.09 12.08 -5.78
C LEU A 243 -13.57 12.35 -5.47
N VAL A 244 -13.96 12.46 -4.19
CA VAL A 244 -15.32 12.86 -3.78
C VAL A 244 -15.68 14.24 -4.31
N ARG A 245 -14.72 15.19 -4.30
CA ARG A 245 -14.91 16.55 -4.81
C ARG A 245 -15.02 16.62 -6.33
N LEU A 246 -14.22 15.81 -7.04
CA LEU A 246 -14.14 15.82 -8.50
C LEU A 246 -15.22 14.97 -9.17
N GLY A 247 -15.67 13.91 -8.48
CA GLY A 247 -16.47 12.84 -9.07
C GLY A 247 -15.62 11.85 -9.87
N THR A 248 -16.19 10.67 -10.15
CA THR A 248 -15.44 9.56 -10.77
C THR A 248 -15.02 9.83 -12.21
N GLU A 249 -15.81 10.58 -12.98
CA GLU A 249 -15.51 10.93 -14.38
C GLU A 249 -14.26 11.82 -14.49
N ARG A 250 -14.23 12.95 -13.76
CA ARG A 250 -13.04 13.81 -13.72
C ARG A 250 -11.88 13.12 -13.04
N GLY A 251 -12.16 12.28 -12.03
CA GLY A 251 -11.17 11.43 -11.38
C GLY A 251 -10.44 10.50 -12.34
N SER A 252 -11.15 9.91 -13.30
CA SER A 252 -10.52 9.07 -14.33
C SER A 252 -9.54 9.88 -15.20
N GLY A 253 -9.91 11.11 -15.55
CA GLY A 253 -9.02 12.05 -16.23
C GLY A 253 -7.76 12.39 -15.40
N VAL A 254 -7.90 12.55 -14.08
CA VAL A 254 -6.75 12.75 -13.17
C VAL A 254 -5.79 11.56 -13.21
N VAL A 255 -6.29 10.33 -13.20
CA VAL A 255 -5.46 9.12 -13.30
C VAL A 255 -4.68 9.11 -14.61
N LYS A 256 -5.31 9.46 -15.73
CA LYS A 256 -4.64 9.57 -17.04
C LYS A 256 -3.52 10.61 -17.02
N VAL A 257 -3.82 11.82 -16.54
CA VAL A 257 -2.82 12.89 -16.42
C VAL A 257 -1.69 12.48 -15.49
N ALA A 258 -2.00 11.83 -14.36
CA ALA A 258 -1.00 11.35 -13.41
C ALA A 258 -0.05 10.32 -14.02
N VAL A 259 -0.57 9.34 -14.77
CA VAL A 259 0.30 8.35 -15.44
C VAL A 259 1.17 9.01 -16.53
N ILE A 260 0.63 9.96 -17.30
CA ILE A 260 1.42 10.72 -18.28
C ILE A 260 2.51 11.51 -17.56
N ALA A 261 2.17 12.22 -16.48
CA ALA A 261 3.11 13.02 -15.69
C ALA A 261 4.22 12.15 -15.08
N LEU A 262 3.92 10.93 -14.62
CA LEU A 262 4.92 9.98 -14.11
C LEU A 262 6.04 9.72 -15.13
N TYR A 263 5.66 9.37 -16.35
CA TYR A 263 6.65 9.08 -17.41
C TYR A 263 7.30 10.35 -17.95
N PHE A 264 6.60 11.46 -18.01
CA PHE A 264 7.19 12.75 -18.34
C PHE A 264 8.27 13.17 -17.34
N LEU A 265 8.00 13.06 -16.02
CA LEU A 265 8.98 13.32 -14.97
C LEU A 265 10.18 12.37 -15.06
N LEU A 266 9.94 11.07 -15.33
CA LEU A 266 11.01 10.11 -15.54
C LEU A 266 11.97 10.56 -16.66
N PHE A 267 11.42 10.95 -17.82
CA PHE A 267 12.20 11.47 -18.94
C PHE A 267 12.90 12.79 -18.61
N ALA A 268 12.20 13.71 -17.95
CA ALA A 268 12.77 15.00 -17.55
C ALA A 268 13.98 14.81 -16.60
N PHE A 269 13.86 13.91 -15.61
CA PHE A 269 14.98 13.59 -14.72
C PHE A 269 16.16 12.91 -15.44
N GLY A 270 15.87 12.16 -16.50
CA GLY A 270 16.93 11.64 -17.39
C GLY A 270 17.63 12.72 -18.18
N LEU A 271 16.89 13.65 -18.77
CA LEU A 271 17.44 14.76 -19.57
C LEU A 271 18.36 15.66 -18.75
N ILE A 272 17.98 15.99 -17.51
CA ILE A 272 18.82 16.78 -16.59
C ILE A 272 19.91 15.94 -15.91
N ARG A 273 20.07 14.66 -16.30
CA ARG A 273 21.05 13.70 -15.74
C ARG A 273 20.92 13.47 -14.23
N ALA A 274 19.76 13.73 -13.66
CA ALA A 274 19.47 13.41 -12.26
C ALA A 274 19.30 11.90 -12.07
N LEU A 275 18.76 11.18 -13.09
CA LEU A 275 18.67 9.72 -13.12
C LEU A 275 19.57 9.14 -14.22
N PRO A 276 20.23 7.98 -13.95
CA PRO A 276 20.96 7.23 -14.98
C PRO A 276 20.05 6.79 -16.13
N PHE A 277 20.60 6.72 -17.33
CA PHE A 277 19.86 6.30 -18.53
C PHE A 277 19.26 4.88 -18.41
N THR A 278 19.92 3.98 -17.70
CA THR A 278 19.43 2.64 -17.39
C THR A 278 18.10 2.64 -16.64
N CYS A 279 17.89 3.62 -15.75
CA CYS A 279 16.60 3.79 -15.07
C CYS A 279 15.48 4.14 -16.05
N ILE A 280 15.77 5.03 -17.03
CA ILE A 280 14.80 5.43 -18.04
C ILE A 280 14.42 4.26 -18.92
N LEU A 281 15.40 3.49 -19.41
CA LEU A 281 15.16 2.32 -20.24
C LEU A 281 14.31 1.27 -19.53
N LEU A 282 14.69 0.90 -18.29
CA LEU A 282 13.98 -0.14 -17.56
C LEU A 282 12.58 0.31 -17.11
N CYS A 283 12.44 1.55 -16.63
CA CYS A 283 11.12 2.07 -16.26
C CYS A 283 10.20 2.24 -17.48
N ALA A 284 10.73 2.56 -18.66
CA ALA A 284 9.93 2.63 -19.90
C ALA A 284 9.26 1.28 -20.25
N LEU A 285 9.85 0.15 -19.84
CA LEU A 285 9.24 -1.18 -20.03
C LEU A 285 7.93 -1.33 -19.24
N THR A 286 7.66 -0.46 -18.26
CA THR A 286 6.41 -0.46 -17.49
C THR A 286 5.28 0.34 -18.14
N LEU A 287 5.54 1.03 -19.28
CA LEU A 287 4.53 1.80 -20.01
C LEU A 287 3.25 1.01 -20.35
N PRO A 288 3.33 -0.28 -20.78
CA PRO A 288 2.11 -1.07 -21.02
C PRO A 288 1.24 -1.19 -19.75
N MET A 289 1.87 -1.33 -18.56
CA MET A 289 1.14 -1.39 -17.30
C MET A 289 0.50 -0.03 -16.96
N GLY A 290 1.19 1.08 -17.20
CA GLY A 290 0.62 2.42 -17.05
C GLY A 290 -0.58 2.64 -17.96
N LYS A 291 -0.50 2.24 -19.23
CA LYS A 291 -1.63 2.28 -20.17
C LYS A 291 -2.80 1.42 -19.69
N LEU A 292 -2.51 0.23 -19.14
CA LEU A 292 -3.55 -0.65 -18.60
C LEU A 292 -4.28 -0.03 -17.41
N VAL A 293 -3.57 0.65 -16.49
CA VAL A 293 -4.18 1.40 -15.37
C VAL A 293 -5.16 2.44 -15.92
N VAL A 294 -4.71 3.28 -16.85
CA VAL A 294 -5.55 4.34 -17.43
C VAL A 294 -6.80 3.77 -18.07
N ARG A 295 -6.64 2.81 -19.00
CA ARG A 295 -7.75 2.17 -19.72
C ARG A 295 -8.74 1.54 -18.75
N TYR A 296 -8.23 0.78 -17.75
CA TYR A 296 -9.09 0.11 -16.79
C TYR A 296 -9.95 1.09 -16.01
N VAL A 297 -9.37 2.22 -15.56
CA VAL A 297 -10.12 3.25 -14.83
C VAL A 297 -11.11 3.97 -15.74
N GLU A 298 -10.71 4.35 -16.97
CA GLU A 298 -11.61 4.98 -17.95
C GLU A 298 -12.83 4.11 -18.26
N ASP A 299 -12.63 2.80 -18.44
CA ASP A 299 -13.70 1.86 -18.80
C ASP A 299 -14.62 1.51 -17.61
N ASN A 300 -14.14 1.60 -16.36
CA ASN A 300 -14.86 1.05 -15.21
C ASN A 300 -15.19 2.05 -14.08
N HIS A 301 -14.88 3.35 -14.22
CA HIS A 301 -15.04 4.34 -13.14
C HIS A 301 -16.48 4.48 -12.61
N LYS A 302 -17.50 4.07 -13.38
CA LYS A 302 -18.92 4.09 -13.01
C LYS A 302 -19.38 2.78 -12.35
N ASP A 303 -18.62 1.69 -12.48
CA ASP A 303 -18.96 0.37 -11.96
C ASP A 303 -18.23 0.13 -10.63
N LYS A 304 -18.95 0.26 -9.51
CA LYS A 304 -18.40 0.14 -8.15
C LYS A 304 -17.69 -1.19 -7.88
N LEU A 305 -18.17 -2.28 -8.48
CA LEU A 305 -17.59 -3.61 -8.26
C LEU A 305 -16.30 -3.80 -9.06
N LYS A 306 -16.30 -3.39 -10.32
CA LYS A 306 -15.13 -3.50 -11.19
C LYS A 306 -14.04 -2.53 -10.78
N ILE A 307 -14.38 -1.26 -10.53
CA ILE A 307 -13.39 -0.23 -10.21
C ILE A 307 -12.58 -0.53 -8.94
N PHE A 308 -13.10 -1.39 -8.04
CA PHE A 308 -12.37 -1.90 -6.88
C PHE A 308 -10.99 -2.47 -7.25
N MET A 309 -10.84 -3.06 -8.44
CA MET A 309 -9.59 -3.63 -8.92
C MET A 309 -8.58 -2.58 -9.38
N ALA A 310 -8.98 -1.33 -9.61
CA ALA A 310 -8.08 -0.27 -10.10
C ALA A 310 -6.88 -0.06 -9.19
N LYS A 311 -7.07 -0.05 -7.88
CA LYS A 311 -5.98 0.04 -6.89
C LYS A 311 -4.93 -1.06 -7.05
N TYR A 312 -5.33 -2.29 -7.39
CA TYR A 312 -4.40 -3.41 -7.58
C TYR A 312 -3.59 -3.29 -8.88
N TYR A 313 -4.18 -2.71 -9.92
CA TYR A 313 -3.43 -2.36 -11.14
C TYR A 313 -2.39 -1.26 -10.83
N CYS A 314 -2.73 -0.26 -10.00
CA CYS A 314 -1.78 0.74 -9.53
C CYS A 314 -0.68 0.14 -8.65
N VAL A 315 -1.01 -0.82 -7.77
CA VAL A 315 -0.01 -1.58 -6.98
C VAL A 315 0.95 -2.33 -7.88
N ARG A 316 0.45 -2.98 -8.94
CA ARG A 316 1.31 -3.66 -9.93
C ARG A 316 2.21 -2.66 -10.65
N LEU A 317 1.67 -1.51 -11.08
CA LEU A 317 2.48 -0.44 -11.68
C LEU A 317 3.55 0.04 -10.71
N HIS A 318 3.21 0.32 -9.47
CA HIS A 318 4.13 0.77 -8.41
C HIS A 318 5.26 -0.24 -8.18
N ALA A 319 4.92 -1.52 -8.03
CA ALA A 319 5.90 -2.58 -7.79
C ALA A 319 6.85 -2.78 -8.99
N LEU A 320 6.31 -2.86 -10.21
CA LEU A 320 7.10 -3.02 -11.43
C LEU A 320 7.97 -1.79 -11.71
N PHE A 321 7.42 -0.59 -11.56
CA PHE A 321 8.14 0.67 -11.76
C PHE A 321 9.26 0.81 -10.72
N GLY A 322 8.97 0.55 -9.43
CA GLY A 322 9.96 0.58 -8.36
C GLY A 322 11.07 -0.44 -8.55
N ALA A 323 10.74 -1.68 -8.96
CA ALA A 323 11.73 -2.70 -9.27
C ALA A 323 12.60 -2.31 -10.48
N ALA A 324 12.00 -1.76 -11.53
CA ALA A 324 12.72 -1.27 -12.72
C ALA A 324 13.65 -0.11 -12.37
N LEU A 325 13.19 0.84 -11.54
CA LEU A 325 13.99 1.97 -11.08
C LEU A 325 15.19 1.50 -10.26
N ALA A 326 14.97 0.60 -9.30
CA ALA A 326 16.03 0.03 -8.48
C ALA A 326 17.04 -0.78 -9.31
N ALA A 327 16.55 -1.63 -10.22
CA ALA A 327 17.41 -2.38 -11.14
C ALA A 327 18.24 -1.43 -12.02
N GLY A 328 17.63 -0.37 -12.53
CA GLY A 328 18.32 0.65 -13.34
C GLY A 328 19.48 1.32 -12.58
N LEU A 329 19.29 1.61 -11.29
CA LEU A 329 20.34 2.16 -10.43
C LEU A 329 21.48 1.16 -10.20
N VAL A 330 21.14 -0.12 -9.96
CA VAL A 330 22.14 -1.19 -9.76
C VAL A 330 22.96 -1.43 -11.04
N VAL A 331 22.28 -1.52 -12.18
CA VAL A 331 22.93 -1.70 -13.49
C VAL A 331 23.82 -0.49 -13.82
N ALA A 332 23.34 0.73 -13.58
CA ALA A 332 24.14 1.94 -13.77
C ALA A 332 25.47 1.88 -13.02
N ARG A 333 25.46 1.40 -11.77
CA ARG A 333 26.68 1.23 -10.97
C ARG A 333 27.63 0.20 -11.58
N ALA A 334 27.10 -0.91 -12.10
CA ALA A 334 27.93 -1.96 -12.71
C ALA A 334 28.59 -1.51 -14.02
N VAL A 335 27.95 -0.59 -14.77
CA VAL A 335 28.46 -0.08 -16.05
C VAL A 335 29.44 1.07 -15.86
N THR A 336 29.37 1.81 -14.75
CA THR A 336 30.24 2.97 -14.46
C THR A 336 31.52 2.59 -13.71
N LYS A 337 31.70 1.33 -13.33
CA LYS A 337 32.93 0.75 -12.80
C LYS A 337 33.74 0.10 -13.92
#